data_cb96b9cdd1f2377e4d8e03bcc351186f
#
_entry.id   cb96b9cdd1f2377e4d8e03bcc351186f
#
_cell.length_a   1.000
_cell.length_b   1.000
_cell.length_c   1.000
_cell.angle_alpha   90.00
_cell.angle_beta   90.00
_cell.angle_gamma   90.00
#
_symmetry.space_group_name_H-M   'P 1'
#
loop_
_entity.id
_entity.type
_entity.pdbx_description
1 polymer ?
#
loop_
_entity_poly.entity_id
_entity_poly.type
_entity_poly.pdbx_seq_one_letter_code
_entity_poly.pdbx_strand_id
1 'polypeptide(L)'
;MASGSPGWKGYAVFIGVVLIILATTGVWNPFPRLWSWIDTSDPIAPGVAQWQLSLGGSPQSVTIAGGAVIVEYRTSIEAYGVGAGVKLWKSDADWSAVAGGESDAVVVVGRLLTKGYQVLDPRTGAVQRVDTTATGVWTYTNGILDLHCAKANDCELTAWDPRGTQPLWTVPAPAIGFKLSADNPDLPDTQPLTAERVNSHVAGPAQMPNLIGLPDGNKVRVVDTARGKAVQTVTQATNQRISVAGGRVLTVTGDARDGTCYYGVVASAPASNQTIWSRAGLNLRTAGNGSSCKQDRDPAGGSDVVLGVDPFGRQELVAAHDGRILWHGDGDQRVLAVNDANAVIRGADGTSLTGRSFTGAPGWRRSVSKNAQAALTPWAAVITDSKPGRVTALNPANGSVLTEAKTDATVFAAGPGAMILVDGRDMAFLPFGASTAR
;
A
#
# COMPACT_ATOMS: atom_id res chain seq x y z
N MET A 1 -70.24 -29.26 -14.69
CA MET A 1 -69.36 -28.18 -14.36
C MET A 1 -68.46 -28.60 -13.21
N ALA A 2 -67.25 -28.98 -13.48
CA ALA A 2 -66.27 -29.44 -12.46
C ALA A 2 -65.44 -28.24 -12.02
N SER A 3 -65.64 -27.78 -10.79
CA SER A 3 -64.79 -26.77 -10.15
C SER A 3 -63.51 -27.48 -9.64
N GLY A 4 -62.44 -27.39 -10.42
CA GLY A 4 -61.11 -27.83 -9.97
C GLY A 4 -60.57 -26.84 -8.93
N SER A 5 -60.39 -27.26 -7.69
CA SER A 5 -59.66 -26.53 -6.67
C SER A 5 -58.21 -26.34 -7.12
N PRO A 6 -57.60 -25.13 -6.96
CA PRO A 6 -56.23 -24.93 -7.29
C PRO A 6 -55.37 -25.78 -6.36
N GLY A 7 -54.71 -26.79 -6.94
CA GLY A 7 -53.91 -27.73 -6.18
C GLY A 7 -52.75 -27.04 -5.47
N TRP A 8 -52.32 -27.57 -4.33
CA TRP A 8 -51.18 -27.20 -3.48
C TRP A 8 -49.92 -26.69 -4.30
N LYS A 9 -49.69 -27.27 -5.47
CA LYS A 9 -48.60 -26.84 -6.38
C LYS A 9 -48.74 -25.38 -6.87
N GLY A 10 -49.96 -24.89 -7.08
CA GLY A 10 -50.19 -23.49 -7.46
C GLY A 10 -49.91 -22.50 -6.33
N TYR A 11 -50.25 -22.85 -5.10
CA TYR A 11 -49.94 -22.02 -3.93
C TYR A 11 -48.44 -21.98 -3.64
N ALA A 12 -47.69 -23.09 -3.79
CA ALA A 12 -46.25 -23.12 -3.59
C ALA A 12 -45.49 -22.25 -4.61
N VAL A 13 -45.92 -22.27 -5.88
CA VAL A 13 -45.35 -21.40 -6.92
C VAL A 13 -45.67 -19.93 -6.66
N PHE A 14 -46.89 -19.60 -6.26
CA PHE A 14 -47.28 -18.22 -5.94
C PHE A 14 -46.51 -17.67 -4.75
N ILE A 15 -46.38 -18.45 -3.69
CA ILE A 15 -45.56 -18.07 -2.51
C ILE A 15 -44.09 -17.88 -2.91
N GLY A 16 -43.52 -18.74 -3.76
CA GLY A 16 -42.16 -18.62 -4.27
C GLY A 16 -41.94 -17.32 -5.06
N VAL A 17 -42.89 -16.98 -5.94
CA VAL A 17 -42.80 -15.73 -6.71
C VAL A 17 -42.94 -14.49 -5.82
N VAL A 18 -43.84 -14.49 -4.86
CA VAL A 18 -44.00 -13.38 -3.89
C VAL A 18 -42.75 -13.20 -3.06
N LEU A 19 -42.12 -14.28 -2.60
CA LEU A 19 -40.86 -14.20 -1.84
C LEU A 19 -39.71 -13.65 -2.68
N ILE A 20 -39.63 -14.03 -3.97
CA ILE A 20 -38.62 -13.49 -4.88
C ILE A 20 -38.84 -11.99 -5.12
N ILE A 21 -40.10 -11.55 -5.33
CA ILE A 21 -40.42 -10.15 -5.50
C ILE A 21 -40.10 -9.34 -4.26
N LEU A 22 -40.42 -9.82 -3.07
CA LEU A 22 -40.12 -9.14 -1.80
C LEU A 22 -38.62 -9.07 -1.54
N ALA A 23 -37.86 -10.08 -1.95
CA ALA A 23 -36.39 -10.07 -1.84
C ALA A 23 -35.73 -9.12 -2.86
N THR A 24 -36.26 -9.05 -4.08
CA THR A 24 -35.71 -8.16 -5.14
C THR A 24 -36.07 -6.69 -4.94
N THR A 25 -37.20 -6.41 -4.30
CA THR A 25 -37.64 -5.04 -3.97
C THR A 25 -37.04 -4.50 -2.68
N GLY A 26 -36.30 -5.34 -1.93
CA GLY A 26 -35.65 -4.92 -0.67
C GLY A 26 -36.60 -4.72 0.51
N VAL A 27 -37.92 -4.97 0.33
CA VAL A 27 -38.95 -4.75 1.38
C VAL A 27 -38.87 -5.80 2.48
N TRP A 28 -38.41 -7.02 2.14
CA TRP A 28 -38.19 -8.08 3.10
C TRP A 28 -37.15 -9.09 2.57
N ASN A 29 -36.02 -9.22 3.26
CA ASN A 29 -34.99 -10.20 2.92
C ASN A 29 -34.86 -11.21 4.07
N PRO A 30 -35.50 -12.39 3.98
CA PRO A 30 -35.38 -13.45 5.01
C PRO A 30 -34.03 -14.17 4.95
N PHE A 31 -33.26 -13.99 3.85
CA PHE A 31 -32.03 -14.73 3.60
C PHE A 31 -30.92 -14.47 4.63
N PRO A 32 -30.69 -13.26 5.16
CA PRO A 32 -29.64 -13.07 6.16
C PRO A 32 -29.80 -13.94 7.40
N ARG A 33 -31.06 -14.16 7.87
CA ARG A 33 -31.34 -15.01 9.02
C ARG A 33 -31.28 -16.52 8.71
N LEU A 34 -31.61 -16.93 7.49
CA LEU A 34 -31.47 -18.32 7.04
C LEU A 34 -30.01 -18.66 6.75
N TRP A 35 -29.27 -17.75 6.15
CA TRP A 35 -27.84 -17.95 5.89
C TRP A 35 -26.99 -17.90 7.16
N SER A 36 -27.29 -17.05 8.14
CA SER A 36 -26.60 -17.03 9.42
C SER A 36 -26.78 -18.33 10.24
N TRP A 37 -27.75 -19.15 9.89
CA TRP A 37 -27.97 -20.46 10.51
C TRP A 37 -27.24 -21.60 9.76
N ILE A 38 -26.89 -21.39 8.49
CA ILE A 38 -26.14 -22.34 7.65
C ILE A 38 -24.64 -21.99 7.64
N ASP A 39 -24.31 -20.73 7.85
CA ASP A 39 -22.97 -20.20 7.83
C ASP A 39 -22.32 -20.33 9.22
N THR A 40 -22.04 -21.56 9.62
CA THR A 40 -20.98 -21.80 10.60
C THR A 40 -19.66 -21.65 9.84
N SER A 41 -19.26 -20.39 9.57
CA SER A 41 -17.94 -20.13 9.02
C SER A 41 -16.90 -20.68 10.01
N ASP A 42 -16.07 -21.57 9.54
CA ASP A 42 -14.94 -22.03 10.34
C ASP A 42 -14.11 -20.84 10.82
N PRO A 43 -13.68 -20.82 12.07
CA PRO A 43 -12.88 -19.71 12.57
C PRO A 43 -11.62 -19.51 11.72
N ILE A 44 -11.41 -18.30 11.17
CA ILE A 44 -10.25 -17.96 10.36
C ILE A 44 -8.93 -18.19 11.09
N ALA A 45 -8.88 -17.86 12.38
CA ALA A 45 -7.70 -17.98 13.24
C ALA A 45 -8.10 -18.38 14.66
N PRO A 46 -8.51 -19.65 14.86
CA PRO A 46 -9.03 -20.11 16.14
C PRO A 46 -7.99 -19.96 17.26
N GLY A 47 -8.41 -19.38 18.38
CA GLY A 47 -7.56 -19.17 19.56
C GLY A 47 -6.55 -18.04 19.46
N VAL A 48 -6.43 -17.38 18.32
CA VAL A 48 -5.52 -16.24 18.09
C VAL A 48 -6.29 -14.95 17.82
N ALA A 49 -7.39 -15.02 17.05
CA ALA A 49 -8.22 -13.87 16.79
C ALA A 49 -8.86 -13.33 18.07
N GLN A 50 -8.73 -12.01 18.30
CA GLN A 50 -9.43 -11.32 19.38
C GLN A 50 -10.92 -11.25 19.10
N TRP A 51 -11.29 -11.03 17.84
CA TRP A 51 -12.64 -11.10 17.33
C TRP A 51 -12.66 -11.49 15.86
N GLN A 52 -13.78 -12.07 15.45
CA GLN A 52 -14.11 -12.37 14.07
C GLN A 52 -15.53 -11.94 13.79
N LEU A 53 -15.80 -11.44 12.60
CA LEU A 53 -17.14 -11.06 12.17
C LEU A 53 -17.33 -11.31 10.68
N SER A 54 -18.57 -11.53 10.29
CA SER A 54 -18.95 -11.64 8.88
C SER A 54 -19.39 -10.28 8.35
N LEU A 55 -18.75 -9.84 7.28
CA LEU A 55 -18.98 -8.56 6.62
C LEU A 55 -20.21 -8.61 5.70
N GLY A 56 -20.80 -7.46 5.40
CA GLY A 56 -21.92 -7.36 4.47
C GLY A 56 -21.59 -7.73 3.01
N GLY A 57 -20.33 -7.85 2.67
CA GLY A 57 -19.79 -8.22 1.35
C GLY A 57 -18.30 -8.47 1.44
N SER A 58 -17.68 -8.95 0.34
CA SER A 58 -16.22 -9.08 0.27
C SER A 58 -15.58 -7.69 0.21
N PRO A 59 -14.62 -7.37 1.08
CA PRO A 59 -13.94 -6.08 1.06
C PRO A 59 -13.00 -5.97 -0.15
N GLN A 60 -12.83 -4.75 -0.66
CA GLN A 60 -11.80 -4.42 -1.64
C GLN A 60 -10.47 -4.11 -0.95
N SER A 61 -10.52 -3.38 0.14
CA SER A 61 -9.37 -3.11 1.01
C SER A 61 -9.78 -3.05 2.47
N VAL A 62 -8.80 -3.25 3.34
CA VAL A 62 -8.94 -3.06 4.79
C VAL A 62 -7.71 -2.36 5.32
N THR A 63 -7.89 -1.38 6.20
CA THR A 63 -6.79 -0.62 6.80
C THR A 63 -7.07 -0.39 8.29
N ILE A 64 -6.02 -0.25 9.09
CA ILE A 64 -6.14 0.10 10.52
C ILE A 64 -5.75 1.56 10.68
N ALA A 65 -6.62 2.38 11.24
CA ALA A 65 -6.40 3.81 11.44
C ALA A 65 -7.03 4.31 12.73
N GLY A 66 -6.28 5.02 13.57
CA GLY A 66 -6.79 5.75 14.73
C GLY A 66 -7.66 4.94 15.69
N GLY A 67 -7.41 3.63 15.85
CA GLY A 67 -8.21 2.73 16.68
C GLY A 67 -9.50 2.20 16.03
N ALA A 68 -9.61 2.32 14.71
CA ALA A 68 -10.66 1.73 13.89
C ALA A 68 -10.07 0.84 12.78
N VAL A 69 -10.82 -0.16 12.36
CA VAL A 69 -10.60 -0.96 11.16
C VAL A 69 -11.50 -0.38 10.08
N ILE A 70 -10.92 0.14 9.03
CA ILE A 70 -11.62 0.75 7.89
C ILE A 70 -11.74 -0.30 6.80
N VAL A 71 -12.95 -0.62 6.41
CA VAL A 71 -13.28 -1.62 5.41
C VAL A 71 -13.87 -0.92 4.20
N GLU A 72 -13.22 -1.05 3.06
CA GLU A 72 -13.64 -0.50 1.80
C GLU A 72 -14.40 -1.55 0.99
N TYR A 73 -15.58 -1.19 0.54
CA TYR A 73 -16.37 -1.91 -0.45
C TYR A 73 -16.46 -1.09 -1.73
N ARG A 74 -17.06 -1.63 -2.75
CA ARG A 74 -17.16 -0.99 -4.05
C ARG A 74 -17.85 0.39 -4.04
N THR A 75 -18.80 0.60 -3.13
CA THR A 75 -19.63 1.83 -3.08
C THR A 75 -19.82 2.37 -1.68
N SER A 76 -19.14 1.78 -0.70
CA SER A 76 -19.24 2.26 0.69
C SER A 76 -18.00 1.90 1.50
N ILE A 77 -17.74 2.71 2.50
CA ILE A 77 -16.71 2.52 3.49
C ILE A 77 -17.37 2.29 4.85
N GLU A 78 -16.92 1.31 5.58
CA GLU A 78 -17.39 1.01 6.94
C GLU A 78 -16.23 1.02 7.91
N ALA A 79 -16.46 1.50 9.13
CA ALA A 79 -15.47 1.44 10.20
C ALA A 79 -15.94 0.54 11.33
N TYR A 80 -15.00 -0.20 11.90
CA TYR A 80 -15.21 -1.11 13.03
C TYR A 80 -14.19 -0.81 14.13
N GLY A 81 -14.63 -0.86 15.38
CA GLY A 81 -13.74 -0.64 16.52
C GLY A 81 -12.72 -1.77 16.69
N VAL A 82 -11.44 -1.46 16.85
CA VAL A 82 -10.37 -2.48 17.04
C VAL A 82 -10.59 -3.34 18.28
N GLY A 83 -11.27 -2.84 19.33
CA GLY A 83 -11.44 -3.56 20.59
C GLY A 83 -12.39 -4.75 20.48
N ALA A 84 -13.50 -4.62 19.77
CA ALA A 84 -14.59 -5.61 19.77
C ALA A 84 -15.21 -5.86 18.38
N GLY A 85 -14.70 -5.27 17.32
CA GLY A 85 -15.26 -5.43 15.97
C GLY A 85 -16.66 -4.81 15.79
N VAL A 86 -17.08 -3.92 16.70
CA VAL A 86 -18.39 -3.26 16.60
C VAL A 86 -18.34 -2.22 15.50
N LYS A 87 -19.36 -2.23 14.63
CA LYS A 87 -19.49 -1.21 13.57
C LYS A 87 -19.69 0.16 14.17
N LEU A 88 -18.85 1.11 13.78
CA LEU A 88 -18.84 2.49 14.26
C LEU A 88 -19.67 3.41 13.37
N TRP A 89 -19.36 3.41 12.06
CA TRP A 89 -20.03 4.26 11.07
C TRP A 89 -19.96 3.62 9.67
N LYS A 90 -20.70 4.24 8.75
CA LYS A 90 -20.70 3.94 7.31
C LYS A 90 -20.74 5.24 6.52
N SER A 91 -20.03 5.29 5.40
CA SER A 91 -20.04 6.40 4.45
C SER A 91 -20.21 5.85 3.03
N ASP A 92 -20.92 6.58 2.17
CA ASP A 92 -21.05 6.26 0.75
C ASP A 92 -19.87 6.87 -0.01
N ALA A 93 -18.88 6.04 -0.34
CA ALA A 93 -17.69 6.40 -1.08
C ALA A 93 -17.17 5.19 -1.86
N ASP A 94 -16.39 5.43 -2.93
CA ASP A 94 -15.89 4.39 -3.81
C ASP A 94 -14.43 4.02 -3.50
N TRP A 95 -13.72 4.84 -2.73
CA TRP A 95 -12.36 4.59 -2.30
C TRP A 95 -12.07 5.25 -0.95
N SER A 96 -11.09 4.69 -0.25
CA SER A 96 -10.57 5.24 0.99
C SER A 96 -9.05 5.17 1.05
N ALA A 97 -8.45 6.12 1.77
CA ALA A 97 -7.04 6.11 2.11
C ALA A 97 -6.86 6.65 3.53
N VAL A 98 -5.76 6.31 4.17
CA VAL A 98 -5.44 6.78 5.53
C VAL A 98 -4.33 7.79 5.46
N ALA A 99 -4.45 8.91 6.18
CA ALA A 99 -3.38 9.86 6.44
C ALA A 99 -3.21 10.03 7.94
N GLY A 100 -2.05 10.56 8.35
CA GLY A 100 -1.73 10.73 9.77
C GLY A 100 -1.10 9.49 10.41
N GLY A 101 -0.53 9.68 11.58
CA GLY A 101 -0.05 8.61 12.46
C GLY A 101 -1.15 8.07 13.37
N GLU A 102 -0.79 7.30 14.40
CA GLU A 102 -1.76 6.65 15.29
C GLU A 102 -2.73 7.64 15.97
N SER A 103 -2.23 8.77 16.44
CA SER A 103 -3.01 9.74 17.22
C SER A 103 -3.74 10.77 16.36
N ASP A 104 -3.20 11.08 15.19
CA ASP A 104 -3.71 12.08 14.26
C ASP A 104 -4.26 11.48 12.96
N ALA A 105 -4.41 10.16 12.94
CA ALA A 105 -4.97 9.45 11.81
C ALA A 105 -6.35 9.99 11.39
N VAL A 106 -6.53 10.08 10.09
CA VAL A 106 -7.79 10.44 9.43
C VAL A 106 -8.05 9.48 8.28
N VAL A 107 -9.31 9.36 7.89
CA VAL A 107 -9.73 8.60 6.69
C VAL A 107 -10.12 9.58 5.60
N VAL A 108 -9.43 9.52 4.49
CA VAL A 108 -9.74 10.29 3.29
C VAL A 108 -10.62 9.42 2.40
N VAL A 109 -11.78 9.91 2.02
CA VAL A 109 -12.74 9.18 1.19
C VAL A 109 -13.18 10.00 0.00
N GLY A 110 -13.49 9.33 -1.11
CA GLY A 110 -13.96 10.02 -2.31
C GLY A 110 -14.72 9.09 -3.24
N ARG A 111 -15.14 9.62 -4.39
CA ARG A 111 -15.84 8.89 -5.44
C ARG A 111 -15.02 8.88 -6.72
N LEU A 112 -15.05 7.77 -7.46
CA LEU A 112 -14.25 7.60 -8.68
C LEU A 112 -14.64 8.56 -9.81
N LEU A 113 -15.92 8.91 -9.92
CA LEU A 113 -16.45 9.71 -11.03
C LEU A 113 -16.70 11.18 -10.69
N THR A 114 -16.34 11.60 -9.49
CA THR A 114 -16.49 12.99 -9.04
C THR A 114 -15.16 13.54 -8.54
N LYS A 115 -14.97 14.84 -8.73
CA LYS A 115 -13.84 15.56 -8.12
C LYS A 115 -14.06 15.72 -6.63
N GLY A 116 -12.96 15.86 -5.92
CA GLY A 116 -12.98 16.16 -4.49
C GLY A 116 -12.94 14.93 -3.60
N TYR A 117 -12.84 15.20 -2.31
CA TYR A 117 -12.72 14.20 -1.26
C TYR A 117 -13.23 14.75 0.07
N GLN A 118 -13.41 13.88 1.04
CA GLN A 118 -13.71 14.23 2.44
C GLN A 118 -12.66 13.63 3.35
N VAL A 119 -12.34 14.34 4.41
CA VAL A 119 -11.49 13.85 5.51
C VAL A 119 -12.39 13.57 6.70
N LEU A 120 -12.37 12.33 7.16
CA LEU A 120 -13.22 11.84 8.24
C LEU A 120 -12.40 11.46 9.47
N ASP A 121 -12.96 11.63 10.64
CA ASP A 121 -12.43 11.04 11.86
C ASP A 121 -12.64 9.51 11.83
N PRO A 122 -11.60 8.68 12.06
CA PRO A 122 -11.71 7.23 11.92
C PRO A 122 -12.66 6.55 12.91
N ARG A 123 -12.89 7.15 14.08
CA ARG A 123 -13.76 6.55 15.12
C ARG A 123 -15.21 6.96 15.01
N THR A 124 -15.45 8.20 14.60
CA THR A 124 -16.80 8.79 14.61
C THR A 124 -17.41 8.95 13.23
N GLY A 125 -16.59 8.92 12.16
CA GLY A 125 -17.01 9.26 10.80
C GLY A 125 -17.34 10.74 10.61
N ALA A 126 -17.05 11.58 11.60
CA ALA A 126 -17.32 13.01 11.52
C ALA A 126 -16.44 13.66 10.44
N VAL A 127 -17.07 14.43 9.57
CA VAL A 127 -16.38 15.17 8.49
C VAL A 127 -15.57 16.32 9.11
N GLN A 128 -14.27 16.31 8.90
CA GLN A 128 -13.33 17.35 9.37
C GLN A 128 -13.01 18.37 8.27
N ARG A 129 -12.89 17.92 7.03
CA ARG A 129 -12.62 18.76 5.86
C ARG A 129 -13.31 18.18 4.63
N VAL A 130 -13.76 19.05 3.75
CA VAL A 130 -14.32 18.72 2.43
C VAL A 130 -13.60 19.52 1.38
N ASP A 131 -13.18 18.88 0.33
CA ASP A 131 -12.79 19.48 -0.93
C ASP A 131 -13.71 18.98 -2.04
N THR A 132 -14.13 19.86 -2.94
CA THR A 132 -15.06 19.51 -4.04
C THR A 132 -14.44 19.63 -5.42
N THR A 133 -13.18 20.04 -5.51
CA THR A 133 -12.52 20.43 -6.75
C THR A 133 -11.22 19.66 -7.04
N ALA A 134 -10.63 19.04 -6.03
CA ALA A 134 -9.42 18.25 -6.17
C ALA A 134 -9.57 17.14 -7.23
N THR A 135 -8.59 17.03 -8.11
CA THR A 135 -8.53 16.03 -9.18
C THR A 135 -7.69 14.81 -8.80
N GLY A 136 -6.90 14.92 -7.74
CA GLY A 136 -6.09 13.84 -7.17
C GLY A 136 -5.76 14.12 -5.72
N VAL A 137 -5.54 13.05 -4.94
CA VAL A 137 -5.15 13.14 -3.55
C VAL A 137 -4.20 11.99 -3.19
N TRP A 138 -3.19 12.28 -2.39
CA TRP A 138 -2.22 11.32 -1.85
C TRP A 138 -2.11 11.50 -0.36
N THR A 139 -1.99 10.39 0.34
CA THR A 139 -2.01 10.37 1.80
C THR A 139 -0.67 9.89 2.36
N TYR A 140 -0.21 10.56 3.42
CA TYR A 140 1.03 10.29 4.11
C TYR A 140 0.81 10.31 5.62
N THR A 141 1.76 9.73 6.38
CA THR A 141 1.68 9.77 7.86
C THR A 141 1.77 11.19 8.41
N ASN A 142 2.38 12.11 7.69
CA ASN A 142 2.60 13.49 8.13
C ASN A 142 1.93 14.52 7.21
N GLY A 143 1.01 14.11 6.34
CA GLY A 143 0.33 15.05 5.46
C GLY A 143 -0.60 14.43 4.44
N ILE A 144 -1.33 15.31 3.77
CA ILE A 144 -2.14 15.01 2.60
C ILE A 144 -1.67 15.95 1.50
N LEU A 145 -1.46 15.43 0.29
CA LEU A 145 -1.27 16.24 -0.91
C LEU A 145 -2.53 16.17 -1.75
N ASP A 146 -3.01 17.30 -2.23
CA ASP A 146 -4.07 17.33 -3.22
C ASP A 146 -3.69 18.16 -4.45
N LEU A 147 -4.30 17.83 -5.56
CA LEU A 147 -4.05 18.46 -6.85
C LEU A 147 -5.33 19.11 -7.37
N HIS A 148 -5.27 20.38 -7.64
CA HIS A 148 -6.32 21.15 -8.26
C HIS A 148 -5.90 21.59 -9.66
N CYS A 149 -6.74 21.33 -10.67
CA CYS A 149 -6.44 21.73 -12.04
C CYS A 149 -7.58 22.61 -12.62
N ALA A 150 -7.25 23.85 -12.89
CA ALA A 150 -8.15 24.74 -13.60
C ALA A 150 -8.25 24.35 -15.09
N LYS A 151 -7.14 23.93 -15.70
CA LYS A 151 -7.00 23.42 -17.07
C LYS A 151 -5.98 22.28 -17.09
N ALA A 152 -5.85 21.64 -18.25
CA ALA A 152 -5.00 20.47 -18.44
C ALA A 152 -3.55 20.65 -17.99
N ASN A 153 -2.98 21.83 -18.08
CA ASN A 153 -1.58 22.12 -17.70
C ASN A 153 -1.46 23.26 -16.70
N ASP A 154 -2.55 23.57 -15.99
CA ASP A 154 -2.63 24.64 -15.01
C ASP A 154 -3.16 24.03 -13.70
N CYS A 155 -2.27 23.39 -12.99
CA CYS A 155 -2.58 22.69 -11.75
C CYS A 155 -1.77 23.28 -10.60
N GLU A 156 -2.32 23.14 -9.41
CA GLU A 156 -1.68 23.46 -8.14
C GLU A 156 -1.68 22.23 -7.24
N LEU A 157 -0.52 21.92 -6.67
CA LEU A 157 -0.35 20.89 -5.66
C LEU A 157 -0.32 21.56 -4.29
N THR A 158 -1.21 21.15 -3.40
CA THR A 158 -1.34 21.70 -2.05
C THR A 158 -1.06 20.63 -1.01
N ALA A 159 -0.32 20.97 0.03
CA ALA A 159 -0.11 20.11 1.17
C ALA A 159 -0.91 20.57 2.37
N TRP A 160 -1.39 19.60 3.13
CA TRP A 160 -2.20 19.78 4.32
C TRP A 160 -1.66 18.93 5.47
N ASP A 161 -1.76 19.46 6.68
CA ASP A 161 -1.73 18.61 7.87
C ASP A 161 -2.91 17.63 7.83
N PRO A 162 -2.78 16.37 8.26
CA PRO A 162 -3.87 15.40 8.22
C PRO A 162 -5.18 15.91 8.83
N ARG A 163 -5.11 16.59 9.97
CA ARG A 163 -6.27 17.19 10.68
C ARG A 163 -6.40 18.69 10.46
N GLY A 164 -5.48 19.28 9.71
CA GLY A 164 -5.45 20.72 9.45
C GLY A 164 -6.57 21.19 8.53
N THR A 165 -7.02 22.43 8.76
CA THR A 165 -8.02 23.13 7.93
C THR A 165 -7.40 24.24 7.08
N GLN A 166 -6.11 24.51 7.26
CA GLN A 166 -5.34 25.46 6.48
C GLN A 166 -4.25 24.75 5.69
N PRO A 167 -3.98 25.13 4.44
CA PRO A 167 -2.88 24.54 3.68
C PRO A 167 -1.54 24.87 4.34
N LEU A 168 -0.62 23.90 4.32
CA LEU A 168 0.75 24.11 4.75
C LEU A 168 1.52 24.90 3.68
N TRP A 169 1.30 24.55 2.43
CA TRP A 169 1.89 25.22 1.26
C TRP A 169 1.16 24.82 -0.02
N THR A 170 1.36 25.61 -1.08
CA THR A 170 0.86 25.35 -2.42
C THR A 170 1.97 25.66 -3.44
N VAL A 171 2.10 24.81 -4.46
CA VAL A 171 3.07 24.98 -5.55
C VAL A 171 2.42 24.71 -6.91
N PRO A 172 2.80 25.43 -7.99
CA PRO A 172 2.34 25.10 -9.32
C PRO A 172 2.80 23.71 -9.77
N ALA A 173 1.89 22.92 -10.33
CA ALA A 173 2.12 21.60 -10.87
C ALA A 173 1.72 21.58 -12.36
N PRO A 174 2.66 21.61 -13.30
CA PRO A 174 2.39 21.95 -14.71
C PRO A 174 1.72 20.85 -15.53
N ALA A 175 1.43 19.68 -14.98
CA ALA A 175 0.89 18.58 -15.76
C ALA A 175 -0.37 17.97 -15.14
N ILE A 176 -1.41 17.77 -15.98
CA ILE A 176 -2.49 16.81 -15.65
C ILE A 176 -2.03 15.38 -15.93
N GLY A 177 -2.61 14.48 -15.22
CA GLY A 177 -2.24 13.08 -15.29
C GLY A 177 -0.94 12.88 -14.56
N PHE A 178 -0.84 13.61 -13.52
CA PHE A 178 0.11 13.43 -12.47
C PHE A 178 0.02 11.99 -11.96
N LYS A 179 0.58 11.10 -12.73
CA LYS A 179 1.15 9.93 -12.17
C LYS A 179 2.37 10.47 -11.46
N LEU A 180 2.30 10.58 -10.15
CA LEU A 180 3.47 10.51 -9.33
C LEU A 180 4.20 9.32 -9.92
N SER A 181 5.25 9.60 -10.72
CA SER A 181 5.69 8.60 -11.66
C SER A 181 6.22 7.42 -10.86
N ALA A 182 5.94 6.21 -11.33
CA ALA A 182 6.57 5.01 -10.82
C ALA A 182 8.11 5.06 -10.84
N ASP A 183 8.65 6.13 -11.39
CA ASP A 183 10.08 6.45 -11.45
C ASP A 183 10.54 7.27 -10.23
N ASN A 184 9.63 7.59 -9.32
CA ASN A 184 9.99 8.24 -8.06
C ASN A 184 9.77 7.25 -6.90
N PRO A 185 10.83 6.60 -6.39
CA PRO A 185 10.73 5.59 -5.34
C PRO A 185 10.21 6.13 -4.01
N ASP A 186 10.23 7.45 -3.80
CA ASP A 186 9.71 8.09 -2.60
C ASP A 186 8.18 8.19 -2.57
N LEU A 187 7.50 7.78 -3.63
CA LEU A 187 6.05 7.89 -3.70
C LEU A 187 5.35 6.57 -3.37
N PRO A 188 4.18 6.61 -2.72
CA PRO A 188 3.47 5.41 -2.26
C PRO A 188 3.22 4.37 -3.35
N ASP A 189 2.95 4.80 -4.59
CA ASP A 189 2.71 3.93 -5.74
C ASP A 189 3.96 3.17 -6.20
N THR A 190 5.15 3.54 -5.69
CA THR A 190 6.41 2.90 -6.03
C THR A 190 6.91 1.93 -4.97
N GLN A 191 6.15 1.75 -3.89
CA GLN A 191 6.42 0.79 -2.82
C GLN A 191 5.41 -0.36 -2.83
N PRO A 192 5.29 -1.15 -3.90
CA PRO A 192 4.43 -2.30 -3.85
C PRO A 192 4.97 -3.28 -2.81
N LEU A 193 4.12 -3.74 -1.94
CA LEU A 193 4.38 -4.94 -1.19
C LEU A 193 4.47 -6.07 -2.22
N THR A 194 5.62 -6.76 -2.27
CA THR A 194 5.92 -7.72 -3.33
C THR A 194 5.12 -9.01 -3.28
N ALA A 195 4.33 -9.21 -2.25
CA ALA A 195 3.41 -10.34 -2.16
C ALA A 195 2.11 -9.99 -2.89
N GLU A 196 1.76 -10.72 -3.93
CA GLU A 196 0.55 -10.50 -4.75
C GLU A 196 -0.76 -10.45 -3.95
N ARG A 197 -0.78 -11.04 -2.77
CA ARG A 197 -1.95 -11.12 -1.89
C ARG A 197 -1.87 -10.23 -0.65
N VAL A 198 -0.73 -9.60 -0.44
CA VAL A 198 -0.59 -8.56 0.57
C VAL A 198 -0.64 -7.26 -0.20
N ASN A 199 -1.81 -6.69 -0.32
CA ASN A 199 -2.05 -5.48 -1.10
C ASN A 199 -1.17 -4.33 -0.62
N SER A 200 -0.90 -3.38 -1.51
CA SER A 200 -0.28 -2.09 -1.18
C SER A 200 -0.92 -1.39 0.02
N HIS A 201 -2.18 -1.68 0.30
CA HIS A 201 -2.93 -1.20 1.46
C HIS A 201 -2.44 -1.73 2.82
N VAL A 202 -1.74 -2.85 2.85
CA VAL A 202 -1.19 -3.41 4.11
C VAL A 202 -0.10 -2.53 4.71
N ALA A 203 0.59 -1.77 3.87
CA ALA A 203 1.70 -0.93 4.32
C ALA A 203 1.27 0.27 5.18
N GLY A 204 0.00 0.68 5.06
CA GLY A 204 -0.43 1.97 5.61
C GLY A 204 0.24 3.15 4.89
N PRO A 205 -0.05 4.38 5.29
CA PRO A 205 0.57 5.56 4.67
C PRO A 205 2.06 5.61 4.97
N ALA A 206 2.87 5.91 3.95
CA ALA A 206 4.29 6.21 4.13
C ALA A 206 4.46 7.64 4.66
N GLN A 207 5.65 7.96 5.16
CA GLN A 207 6.01 9.35 5.44
C GLN A 207 6.13 10.12 4.13
N MET A 208 5.64 11.37 4.08
CA MET A 208 5.84 12.24 2.92
C MET A 208 7.34 12.45 2.73
N PRO A 209 7.88 12.17 1.55
CA PRO A 209 9.31 12.34 1.30
C PRO A 209 9.70 13.83 1.35
N ASN A 210 10.94 14.10 1.73
CA ASN A 210 11.46 15.47 1.83
C ASN A 210 11.52 16.17 0.47
N LEU A 211 11.61 15.40 -0.60
CA LEU A 211 11.60 15.89 -1.97
C LEU A 211 10.63 15.06 -2.81
N ILE A 212 9.93 15.71 -3.70
CA ILE A 212 9.12 15.05 -4.74
C ILE A 212 9.50 15.58 -6.12
N GLY A 213 9.45 14.72 -7.13
CA GLY A 213 9.70 15.07 -8.52
C GLY A 213 8.38 15.21 -9.28
N LEU A 214 8.15 16.37 -9.88
CA LEU A 214 6.99 16.66 -10.72
C LEU A 214 7.41 16.62 -12.18
N PRO A 215 6.96 15.64 -12.98
CA PRO A 215 7.29 15.58 -14.40
C PRO A 215 6.61 16.72 -15.18
N ASP A 216 7.35 17.33 -16.09
CA ASP A 216 6.92 18.41 -16.98
C ASP A 216 7.56 18.19 -18.37
N GLY A 217 6.91 17.39 -19.21
CA GLY A 217 7.47 16.95 -20.48
C GLY A 217 8.77 16.15 -20.31
N ASN A 218 9.87 16.67 -20.82
CA ASN A 218 11.21 16.10 -20.63
C ASN A 218 11.96 16.71 -19.44
N LYS A 219 11.27 17.41 -18.56
CA LYS A 219 11.84 18.00 -17.35
C LYS A 219 11.20 17.39 -16.13
N VAL A 220 11.93 17.43 -15.02
CA VAL A 220 11.42 17.09 -13.68
C VAL A 220 11.67 18.30 -12.79
N ARG A 221 10.58 18.83 -12.27
CA ARG A 221 10.62 19.88 -11.24
C ARG A 221 10.70 19.22 -9.88
N VAL A 222 11.71 19.51 -9.12
CA VAL A 222 11.94 18.98 -7.78
C VAL A 222 11.41 19.97 -6.74
N VAL A 223 10.54 19.51 -5.88
CA VAL A 223 9.89 20.30 -4.81
C VAL A 223 10.36 19.80 -3.45
N ASP A 224 10.79 20.74 -2.61
CA ASP A 224 11.03 20.53 -1.18
C ASP A 224 9.67 20.54 -0.47
N THR A 225 9.27 19.39 0.07
CA THR A 225 7.95 19.22 0.69
C THR A 225 7.84 19.85 2.07
N ALA A 226 8.97 20.07 2.76
CA ALA A 226 8.96 20.77 4.03
C ALA A 226 8.68 22.27 3.88
N ARG A 227 9.04 22.85 2.72
CA ARG A 227 8.90 24.28 2.44
C ARG A 227 7.87 24.62 1.38
N GLY A 228 7.38 23.62 0.64
CA GLY A 228 6.50 23.83 -0.51
C GLY A 228 7.17 24.69 -1.60
N LYS A 229 8.42 24.42 -1.91
CA LYS A 229 9.19 25.24 -2.86
C LYS A 229 9.88 24.40 -3.90
N ALA A 230 9.71 24.78 -5.17
CA ALA A 230 10.55 24.22 -6.23
C ALA A 230 12.00 24.61 -6.01
N VAL A 231 12.88 23.62 -5.87
CA VAL A 231 14.32 23.82 -5.59
C VAL A 231 15.21 23.59 -6.82
N GLN A 232 14.70 22.82 -7.79
CA GLN A 232 15.43 22.51 -9.01
C GLN A 232 14.48 22.13 -10.15
N THR A 233 14.91 22.35 -11.39
CA THR A 233 14.29 21.75 -12.57
C THR A 233 15.39 21.07 -13.37
N VAL A 234 15.28 19.76 -13.59
CA VAL A 234 16.25 18.94 -14.29
C VAL A 234 15.69 18.54 -15.65
N THR A 235 16.47 18.72 -16.72
CA THR A 235 16.12 18.23 -18.04
C THR A 235 16.59 16.79 -18.20
N GLN A 236 15.69 15.91 -18.57
CA GLN A 236 15.96 14.50 -18.78
C GLN A 236 16.33 14.25 -20.25
N ALA A 237 17.50 13.67 -20.49
CA ALA A 237 17.88 13.21 -21.82
C ALA A 237 17.14 11.89 -22.17
N THR A 238 17.18 11.50 -23.46
CA THR A 238 16.47 10.31 -23.96
C THR A 238 16.93 8.99 -23.35
N ASN A 239 18.20 8.90 -22.94
CA ASN A 239 18.80 7.75 -22.29
C ASN A 239 18.88 7.89 -20.75
N GLN A 240 18.20 8.90 -20.20
CA GLN A 240 18.21 9.20 -18.77
C GLN A 240 16.82 9.09 -18.16
N ARG A 241 16.80 8.79 -16.87
CA ARG A 241 15.66 8.96 -15.98
C ARG A 241 16.08 9.78 -14.78
N ILE A 242 15.18 10.65 -14.36
CA ILE A 242 15.33 11.41 -13.14
C ILE A 242 14.41 10.78 -12.09
N SER A 243 15.01 10.39 -10.98
CA SER A 243 14.30 9.88 -9.80
C SER A 243 14.68 10.73 -8.58
N VAL A 244 13.84 10.76 -7.58
CA VAL A 244 14.07 11.52 -6.35
C VAL A 244 13.95 10.57 -5.17
N ALA A 245 15.01 10.40 -4.41
CA ALA A 245 15.07 9.51 -3.25
C ALA A 245 16.13 9.99 -2.24
N GLY A 246 15.90 9.79 -0.94
CA GLY A 246 16.83 10.13 0.13
C GLY A 246 17.26 11.59 0.15
N GLY A 247 16.38 12.51 -0.25
CA GLY A 247 16.70 13.91 -0.36
C GLY A 247 17.73 14.24 -1.47
N ARG A 248 17.85 13.38 -2.49
CA ARG A 248 18.74 13.53 -3.65
C ARG A 248 17.97 13.45 -4.95
N VAL A 249 18.53 14.07 -5.97
CA VAL A 249 18.11 13.89 -7.36
C VAL A 249 19.02 12.86 -7.99
N LEU A 250 18.45 11.73 -8.38
CA LEU A 250 19.15 10.60 -8.98
C LEU A 250 18.97 10.68 -10.50
N THR A 251 20.06 10.90 -11.22
CA THR A 251 20.10 10.76 -12.67
C THR A 251 20.57 9.36 -13.00
N VAL A 252 19.69 8.53 -13.49
CA VAL A 252 20.01 7.17 -13.91
C VAL A 252 20.17 7.17 -15.43
N THR A 253 21.31 6.70 -15.92
CA THR A 253 21.65 6.66 -17.35
C THR A 253 21.71 5.20 -17.81
N GLY A 254 21.14 4.90 -18.97
CA GLY A 254 21.26 3.61 -19.63
C GLY A 254 21.72 3.79 -21.06
N ASP A 255 22.95 3.35 -21.38
CA ASP A 255 23.53 3.40 -22.71
C ASP A 255 23.58 2.00 -23.32
N ALA A 256 23.08 1.87 -24.56
CA ALA A 256 23.22 0.65 -25.33
C ALA A 256 24.47 0.74 -26.22
N ARG A 257 25.39 -0.20 -26.05
CA ARG A 257 26.60 -0.33 -26.89
C ARG A 257 26.81 -1.81 -27.20
N ASP A 258 26.97 -2.13 -28.46
CA ASP A 258 27.23 -3.50 -28.93
C ASP A 258 26.27 -4.56 -28.37
N GLY A 259 24.98 -4.19 -28.28
CA GLY A 259 23.94 -5.07 -27.71
C GLY A 259 23.94 -5.23 -26.18
N THR A 260 24.84 -4.51 -25.50
CA THR A 260 24.96 -4.52 -24.03
C THR A 260 24.49 -3.20 -23.46
N CYS A 261 23.76 -3.27 -22.34
CA CYS A 261 23.30 -2.10 -21.60
C CYS A 261 24.29 -1.72 -20.49
N TYR A 262 24.75 -0.49 -20.52
CA TYR A 262 25.63 0.11 -19.53
C TYR A 262 24.83 1.10 -18.70
N TYR A 263 24.77 0.87 -17.40
CA TYR A 263 24.02 1.69 -16.49
C TYR A 263 24.92 2.52 -15.59
N GLY A 264 24.40 3.61 -15.10
CA GLY A 264 25.06 4.43 -14.10
C GLY A 264 24.09 5.34 -13.39
N VAL A 265 24.40 5.66 -12.15
CA VAL A 265 23.62 6.55 -11.30
C VAL A 265 24.52 7.68 -10.84
N VAL A 266 24.01 8.90 -10.95
CA VAL A 266 24.60 10.09 -10.36
C VAL A 266 23.58 10.71 -9.43
N ALA A 267 23.94 10.87 -8.16
CA ALA A 267 23.10 11.53 -7.15
C ALA A 267 23.62 12.93 -6.90
N SER A 268 22.76 13.92 -6.99
CA SER A 268 23.09 15.32 -6.78
C SER A 268 22.26 15.96 -5.66
N ALA A 269 22.84 16.98 -5.03
CA ALA A 269 22.13 17.84 -4.10
C ALA A 269 21.16 18.75 -4.87
N PRO A 270 19.86 18.80 -4.49
CA PRO A 270 18.84 19.49 -5.27
C PRO A 270 19.05 21.01 -5.37
N ALA A 271 19.62 21.64 -4.34
CA ALA A 271 19.81 23.10 -4.32
C ALA A 271 21.04 23.58 -5.10
N SER A 272 22.10 22.78 -5.14
CA SER A 272 23.40 23.17 -5.73
C SER A 272 23.74 22.42 -7.02
N ASN A 273 23.00 21.37 -7.34
CA ASN A 273 23.32 20.42 -8.42
C ASN A 273 24.71 19.76 -8.26
N GLN A 274 25.31 19.85 -7.08
CA GLN A 274 26.59 19.22 -6.79
C GLN A 274 26.41 17.71 -6.71
N THR A 275 27.28 16.96 -7.41
CA THR A 275 27.33 15.51 -7.30
C THR A 275 27.76 15.13 -5.88
N ILE A 276 26.93 14.33 -5.20
CA ILE A 276 27.21 13.78 -3.89
C ILE A 276 27.88 12.42 -4.01
N TRP A 277 27.33 11.57 -4.89
CA TRP A 277 27.94 10.29 -5.20
C TRP A 277 27.60 9.88 -6.64
N SER A 278 28.38 8.95 -7.18
CA SER A 278 28.11 8.32 -8.48
C SER A 278 28.54 6.87 -8.48
N ARG A 279 27.81 6.03 -9.23
CA ARG A 279 28.11 4.61 -9.37
C ARG A 279 27.91 4.17 -10.81
N ALA A 280 28.98 3.72 -11.45
CA ALA A 280 28.92 3.02 -12.72
C ALA A 280 28.44 1.58 -12.52
N GLY A 281 27.66 1.06 -13.45
CA GLY A 281 27.15 -0.30 -13.44
C GLY A 281 25.88 -0.49 -12.59
N LEU A 282 25.53 0.46 -11.74
CA LEU A 282 24.31 0.35 -10.93
C LEU A 282 23.07 0.65 -11.78
N ASN A 283 22.15 -0.29 -11.76
CA ASN A 283 20.86 -0.20 -12.41
C ASN A 283 19.75 -0.15 -11.36
N LEU A 284 19.10 1.00 -11.19
CA LEU A 284 17.98 1.15 -10.25
C LEU A 284 16.65 0.62 -10.79
N ARG A 285 16.63 0.07 -12.02
CA ARG A 285 15.43 -0.43 -12.71
C ARG A 285 14.28 0.56 -12.86
N THR A 286 14.42 1.76 -12.34
CA THR A 286 13.51 2.89 -12.54
C THR A 286 13.86 3.64 -13.81
N ALA A 287 15.05 3.41 -14.35
CA ALA A 287 15.57 4.06 -15.53
C ALA A 287 15.73 3.09 -16.66
N GLY A 288 15.32 3.47 -17.78
CA GLY A 288 15.62 2.75 -18.95
C GLY A 288 14.83 3.29 -20.10
N ASN A 289 15.49 4.02 -20.96
CA ASN A 289 14.91 4.41 -22.22
C ASN A 289 15.92 4.59 -23.34
N GLY A 290 17.07 3.99 -23.24
CA GLY A 290 17.71 3.61 -24.49
C GLY A 290 16.78 2.61 -25.17
N SER A 291 16.53 2.73 -26.47
CA SER A 291 15.57 1.92 -27.23
C SER A 291 15.76 0.40 -27.08
N SER A 292 16.89 -0.05 -26.57
CA SER A 292 17.26 -1.44 -26.32
C SER A 292 17.51 -1.77 -24.84
N CYS A 293 17.59 -0.79 -23.93
CA CYS A 293 17.85 -0.98 -22.50
C CYS A 293 16.58 -0.76 -21.65
N LYS A 294 15.42 -1.12 -22.21
CA LYS A 294 14.13 -1.07 -21.54
C LYS A 294 14.12 -2.06 -20.37
N GLN A 295 13.59 -1.63 -19.24
CA GLN A 295 13.59 -2.42 -18.02
C GLN A 295 12.20 -2.67 -17.48
N ASP A 296 12.06 -3.83 -16.85
CA ASP A 296 10.91 -4.13 -16.02
C ASP A 296 11.03 -3.34 -14.70
N ARG A 297 9.87 -2.95 -14.17
CA ARG A 297 9.80 -2.22 -12.91
C ARG A 297 9.83 -3.21 -11.77
N ASP A 298 10.89 -3.18 -10.98
CA ASP A 298 10.92 -3.84 -9.68
C ASP A 298 10.53 -2.86 -8.57
N PRO A 299 10.15 -3.36 -7.40
CA PRO A 299 9.93 -2.53 -6.22
C PRO A 299 11.12 -1.62 -5.95
N ALA A 300 10.85 -0.35 -5.77
CA ALA A 300 11.89 0.66 -5.70
C ALA A 300 12.51 0.82 -4.29
N GLY A 301 11.91 0.29 -3.27
CA GLY A 301 12.42 0.40 -1.90
C GLY A 301 11.63 1.39 -1.04
N GLY A 302 12.30 1.97 -0.04
CA GLY A 302 11.79 3.02 0.83
C GLY A 302 12.10 4.43 0.30
N SER A 303 11.88 5.43 1.14
CA SER A 303 12.17 6.82 0.76
C SER A 303 13.66 7.15 0.70
N ASP A 304 14.50 6.41 1.42
CA ASP A 304 15.96 6.54 1.37
C ASP A 304 16.66 5.27 0.86
N VAL A 305 16.05 4.10 0.97
CA VAL A 305 16.64 2.83 0.52
C VAL A 305 16.09 2.47 -0.85
N VAL A 306 16.96 2.38 -1.84
CA VAL A 306 16.62 2.02 -3.22
C VAL A 306 17.16 0.65 -3.59
N LEU A 307 16.38 -0.12 -4.33
CA LEU A 307 16.76 -1.41 -4.88
C LEU A 307 17.45 -1.18 -6.23
N GLY A 308 18.65 -1.70 -6.37
CA GLY A 308 19.40 -1.72 -7.61
C GLY A 308 19.84 -3.12 -8.01
N VAL A 309 20.44 -3.21 -9.18
CA VAL A 309 21.07 -4.43 -9.71
C VAL A 309 22.47 -4.08 -10.20
N ASP A 310 23.45 -4.89 -9.82
CA ASP A 310 24.83 -4.73 -10.26
C ASP A 310 25.04 -5.28 -11.70
N PRO A 311 26.20 -5.05 -12.31
CA PRO A 311 26.49 -5.55 -13.66
C PRO A 311 26.43 -7.06 -13.84
N PHE A 312 26.48 -7.82 -12.73
CA PHE A 312 26.39 -9.28 -12.72
C PHE A 312 24.97 -9.79 -12.48
N GLY A 313 23.97 -8.91 -12.41
CA GLY A 313 22.58 -9.25 -12.19
C GLY A 313 22.20 -9.49 -10.74
N ARG A 314 23.08 -9.20 -9.77
CA ARG A 314 22.83 -9.35 -8.34
C ARG A 314 22.12 -8.12 -7.80
N GLN A 315 21.15 -8.33 -6.92
CA GLN A 315 20.43 -7.24 -6.31
C GLN A 315 21.27 -6.54 -5.23
N GLU A 316 21.15 -5.21 -5.16
CA GLU A 316 21.78 -4.37 -4.15
C GLU A 316 20.74 -3.45 -3.52
N LEU A 317 20.87 -3.21 -2.22
CA LEU A 317 20.16 -2.15 -1.51
C LEU A 317 21.14 -1.01 -1.23
N VAL A 318 20.79 0.18 -1.65
CA VAL A 318 21.66 1.36 -1.60
C VAL A 318 20.94 2.47 -0.86
N ALA A 319 21.64 3.13 0.07
CA ALA A 319 21.16 4.35 0.67
C ALA A 319 21.26 5.49 -0.35
N ALA A 320 20.12 6.09 -0.70
CA ALA A 320 20.07 7.10 -1.76
C ALA A 320 20.77 8.41 -1.36
N HIS A 321 20.80 8.74 -0.06
CA HIS A 321 21.39 9.99 0.42
C HIS A 321 22.92 10.04 0.29
N ASP A 322 23.64 8.89 0.43
CA ASP A 322 25.11 8.82 0.42
C ASP A 322 25.70 7.78 -0.53
N GLY A 323 24.87 6.94 -1.18
CA GLY A 323 25.30 5.90 -2.10
C GLY A 323 25.90 4.66 -1.44
N ARG A 324 25.84 4.54 -0.12
CA ARG A 324 26.37 3.39 0.61
C ARG A 324 25.57 2.12 0.33
N ILE A 325 26.28 1.01 0.08
CA ILE A 325 25.66 -0.30 -0.05
C ILE A 325 25.22 -0.78 1.34
N LEU A 326 23.93 -0.94 1.52
CA LEU A 326 23.34 -1.49 2.75
C LEU A 326 23.32 -3.01 2.72
N TRP A 327 23.15 -3.57 1.53
CA TRP A 327 23.17 -4.99 1.29
C TRP A 327 23.51 -5.27 -0.18
N HIS A 328 24.25 -6.35 -0.39
CA HIS A 328 24.59 -6.88 -1.70
C HIS A 328 24.21 -8.36 -1.74
N GLY A 329 23.43 -8.74 -2.72
CA GLY A 329 22.99 -10.13 -2.90
C GLY A 329 24.12 -11.04 -3.35
N ASP A 330 24.10 -12.25 -2.84
CA ASP A 330 24.98 -13.32 -3.27
C ASP A 330 24.17 -14.35 -4.07
N GLY A 331 24.60 -14.59 -5.32
CA GLY A 331 23.93 -15.49 -6.25
C GLY A 331 22.46 -15.13 -6.50
N ASP A 332 21.57 -16.10 -6.27
CA ASP A 332 20.12 -15.99 -6.56
C ASP A 332 19.29 -15.42 -5.40
N GLN A 333 19.95 -14.78 -4.43
CA GLN A 333 19.20 -14.08 -3.39
C GLN A 333 18.31 -12.96 -3.99
N ARG A 334 17.12 -12.79 -3.41
CA ARG A 334 16.13 -11.81 -3.89
C ARG A 334 15.53 -11.02 -2.73
N VAL A 335 15.46 -9.71 -2.88
CA VAL A 335 14.69 -8.84 -1.98
C VAL A 335 13.22 -9.07 -2.26
N LEU A 336 12.46 -9.47 -1.25
CA LEU A 336 11.02 -9.63 -1.33
C LEU A 336 10.27 -8.38 -0.90
N ALA A 337 10.79 -7.71 0.13
CA ALA A 337 10.21 -6.47 0.64
C ALA A 337 11.30 -5.62 1.27
N VAL A 338 11.18 -4.30 1.17
CA VAL A 338 12.14 -3.36 1.72
C VAL A 338 11.45 -2.03 2.08
N ASN A 339 11.89 -1.44 3.19
CA ASN A 339 11.62 -0.05 3.58
C ASN A 339 12.91 0.59 4.08
N ASP A 340 12.86 1.82 4.59
CA ASP A 340 14.05 2.56 5.02
C ASP A 340 14.77 1.95 6.23
N ALA A 341 14.10 1.13 7.01
CA ALA A 341 14.66 0.54 8.21
C ALA A 341 15.05 -0.93 8.05
N ASN A 342 14.37 -1.67 7.19
CA ASN A 342 14.48 -3.13 7.13
C ASN A 342 14.30 -3.67 5.70
N ALA A 343 14.81 -4.88 5.47
CA ALA A 343 14.52 -5.68 4.28
C ALA A 343 14.22 -7.13 4.65
N VAL A 344 13.40 -7.79 3.83
CA VAL A 344 13.19 -9.24 3.85
C VAL A 344 13.75 -9.83 2.56
N ILE A 345 14.68 -10.74 2.69
CA ILE A 345 15.47 -11.29 1.60
C ILE A 345 15.25 -12.79 1.55
N ARG A 346 14.96 -13.32 0.38
CA ARG A 346 14.91 -14.75 0.12
C ARG A 346 16.31 -15.28 -0.13
N GLY A 347 16.68 -16.36 0.56
CA GLY A 347 17.93 -17.08 0.31
C GLY A 347 17.95 -17.71 -1.08
N ALA A 348 19.14 -17.98 -1.61
CA ALA A 348 19.33 -18.64 -2.91
C ALA A 348 18.72 -20.05 -2.98
N ASP A 349 18.58 -20.73 -1.82
CA ASP A 349 17.91 -22.03 -1.68
C ASP A 349 16.39 -21.96 -1.86
N GLY A 350 15.82 -20.75 -1.87
CA GLY A 350 14.38 -20.47 -1.95
C GLY A 350 13.60 -20.85 -0.68
N THR A 351 14.23 -21.50 0.30
CA THR A 351 13.58 -22.08 1.50
C THR A 351 13.90 -21.33 2.79
N SER A 352 14.62 -20.23 2.69
CA SER A 352 14.91 -19.36 3.83
C SER A 352 14.58 -17.91 3.54
N LEU A 353 14.11 -17.20 4.57
CA LEU A 353 13.99 -15.75 4.61
C LEU A 353 14.96 -15.19 5.64
N THR A 354 15.60 -14.10 5.28
CA THR A 354 16.47 -13.33 6.17
C THR A 354 15.91 -11.92 6.29
N GLY A 355 15.63 -11.48 7.50
CA GLY A 355 15.35 -10.07 7.79
C GLY A 355 16.66 -9.36 8.10
N ARG A 356 16.84 -8.20 7.48
CA ARG A 356 17.98 -7.32 7.70
C ARG A 356 17.53 -5.96 8.15
N SER A 357 18.08 -5.50 9.26
CA SER A 357 17.90 -4.14 9.74
C SER A 357 19.04 -3.24 9.26
N PHE A 358 18.71 -2.01 8.84
CA PHE A 358 19.67 -0.98 8.46
C PHE A 358 20.03 -0.07 9.64
N THR A 359 19.32 -0.20 10.76
CA THR A 359 19.53 0.58 12.00
C THR A 359 20.51 -0.08 12.98
N GLY A 360 21.16 -1.18 12.56
CA GLY A 360 22.19 -1.86 13.36
C GLY A 360 21.67 -2.99 14.26
N ALA A 361 20.37 -3.27 14.27
CA ALA A 361 19.85 -4.44 14.97
C ALA A 361 20.31 -5.74 14.29
N PRO A 362 20.55 -6.84 15.06
CA PRO A 362 20.92 -8.11 14.47
C PRO A 362 19.81 -8.62 13.58
N GLY A 363 20.17 -9.09 12.37
CA GLY A 363 19.23 -9.70 11.47
C GLY A 363 18.67 -11.03 12.01
N TRP A 364 17.58 -11.49 11.41
CA TRP A 364 16.96 -12.76 11.74
C TRP A 364 16.91 -13.67 10.50
N ARG A 365 16.78 -14.98 10.74
CA ARG A 365 16.58 -15.96 9.69
C ARG A 365 15.45 -16.93 10.05
N ARG A 366 14.64 -17.30 9.05
CA ARG A 366 13.53 -18.26 9.22
C ARG A 366 13.46 -19.20 8.02
N SER A 367 13.24 -20.49 8.30
CA SER A 367 12.91 -21.47 7.27
C SER A 367 11.45 -21.33 6.86
N VAL A 368 11.20 -21.41 5.56
CA VAL A 368 9.87 -21.24 4.94
C VAL A 368 9.72 -22.19 3.76
N SER A 369 8.54 -22.37 3.22
CA SER A 369 8.36 -23.06 1.94
C SER A 369 8.91 -22.22 0.77
N LYS A 370 9.19 -22.87 -0.35
CA LYS A 370 9.66 -22.18 -1.58
C LYS A 370 8.69 -21.11 -2.08
N ASN A 371 7.40 -21.28 -1.80
CA ASN A 371 6.33 -20.39 -2.25
C ASN A 371 5.92 -19.35 -1.20
N ALA A 372 6.59 -19.33 -0.03
CA ALA A 372 6.29 -18.33 0.99
C ALA A 372 6.45 -16.91 0.42
N GLN A 373 5.55 -16.04 0.75
CA GLN A 373 5.58 -14.63 0.38
C GLN A 373 5.90 -13.80 1.62
N ALA A 374 6.43 -12.61 1.42
CA ALA A 374 6.70 -11.68 2.50
C ALA A 374 6.27 -10.27 2.12
N ALA A 375 5.73 -9.56 3.10
CA ALA A 375 5.46 -8.15 3.04
C ALA A 375 6.10 -7.46 4.25
N LEU A 376 6.41 -6.20 4.11
CA LEU A 376 7.05 -5.41 5.15
C LEU A 376 6.27 -4.13 5.38
N THR A 377 5.87 -3.94 6.63
CA THR A 377 5.27 -2.69 7.11
C THR A 377 6.20 -2.08 8.16
N PRO A 378 5.97 -0.85 8.62
CA PRO A 378 6.73 -0.30 9.75
C PRO A 378 6.61 -1.13 11.03
N TRP A 379 5.52 -1.89 11.18
CA TRP A 379 5.18 -2.61 12.42
C TRP A 379 5.47 -4.10 12.36
N ALA A 380 5.46 -4.70 11.17
CA ALA A 380 5.62 -6.15 11.03
C ALA A 380 6.23 -6.56 9.70
N ALA A 381 7.05 -7.62 9.72
CA ALA A 381 7.35 -8.44 8.57
C ALA A 381 6.31 -9.57 8.54
N VAL A 382 5.41 -9.54 7.56
CA VAL A 382 4.34 -10.52 7.41
C VAL A 382 4.79 -11.59 6.43
N ILE A 383 4.76 -12.84 6.86
CA ILE A 383 5.12 -14.01 6.05
C ILE A 383 3.86 -14.85 5.87
N THR A 384 3.53 -15.15 4.61
CA THR A 384 2.45 -16.08 4.27
C THR A 384 3.04 -17.33 3.64
N ASP A 385 2.68 -18.48 4.20
CA ASP A 385 3.13 -19.79 3.74
C ASP A 385 1.89 -20.61 3.36
N SER A 386 1.81 -21.07 2.11
CA SER A 386 0.62 -21.77 1.60
C SER A 386 0.61 -23.26 1.85
N LYS A 387 1.72 -23.84 2.32
CA LYS A 387 1.81 -25.30 2.57
C LYS A 387 2.75 -25.59 3.75
N PRO A 388 2.24 -25.79 4.98
CA PRO A 388 0.82 -25.63 5.39
C PRO A 388 0.39 -24.16 5.41
N GLY A 389 -0.91 -23.89 5.23
CA GLY A 389 -1.48 -22.55 5.33
C GLY A 389 -1.13 -21.90 6.67
N ARG A 390 -0.34 -20.84 6.63
CA ARG A 390 0.16 -20.16 7.82
C ARG A 390 0.47 -18.70 7.52
N VAL A 391 0.05 -17.84 8.40
CA VAL A 391 0.42 -16.42 8.41
C VAL A 391 1.20 -16.14 9.69
N THR A 392 2.36 -15.52 9.55
CA THR A 392 3.22 -15.15 10.68
C THR A 392 3.59 -13.67 10.55
N ALA A 393 3.32 -12.88 11.58
CA ALA A 393 3.85 -11.53 11.73
C ALA A 393 5.06 -11.55 12.68
N LEU A 394 6.17 -10.99 12.21
CA LEU A 394 7.42 -10.89 12.94
C LEU A 394 7.75 -9.42 13.21
N ASN A 395 8.42 -9.16 14.31
CA ASN A 395 9.10 -7.88 14.50
C ASN A 395 10.16 -7.71 13.38
N PRO A 396 10.09 -6.66 12.55
CA PRO A 396 10.96 -6.54 11.40
C PRO A 396 12.45 -6.41 11.77
N ALA A 397 12.76 -5.86 12.93
CA ALA A 397 14.13 -5.62 13.36
C ALA A 397 14.83 -6.88 13.91
N ASN A 398 14.13 -7.74 14.66
CA ASN A 398 14.75 -8.86 15.38
C ASN A 398 14.12 -10.24 15.11
N GLY A 399 13.04 -10.30 14.31
CA GLY A 399 12.38 -11.54 13.93
C GLY A 399 11.59 -12.25 15.03
N SER A 400 11.37 -11.61 16.20
CA SER A 400 10.49 -12.19 17.22
C SER A 400 9.07 -12.30 16.69
N VAL A 401 8.38 -13.40 17.00
CA VAL A 401 7.00 -13.63 16.56
C VAL A 401 6.07 -12.67 17.31
N LEU A 402 5.38 -11.84 16.57
CA LEU A 402 4.34 -10.94 17.08
C LEU A 402 3.01 -11.67 17.18
N THR A 403 2.67 -12.43 16.15
CA THR A 403 1.50 -13.33 16.12
C THR A 403 1.66 -14.35 15.01
N GLU A 404 1.03 -15.51 15.16
CA GLU A 404 1.05 -16.58 14.17
C GLU A 404 -0.32 -17.29 14.14
N ALA A 405 -0.86 -17.52 12.95
CA ALA A 405 -2.11 -18.24 12.75
C ALA A 405 -1.93 -19.33 11.68
N LYS A 406 -2.54 -20.50 11.91
CA LYS A 406 -2.71 -21.54 10.91
C LYS A 406 -3.98 -21.22 10.13
N THR A 407 -3.83 -20.76 8.90
CA THR A 407 -4.95 -20.29 8.09
C THR A 407 -4.54 -20.13 6.64
N ASP A 408 -5.48 -20.27 5.72
CA ASP A 408 -5.35 -19.94 4.31
C ASP A 408 -5.92 -18.55 3.98
N ALA A 409 -6.42 -17.83 5.00
CA ALA A 409 -6.97 -16.49 4.84
C ALA A 409 -5.90 -15.49 4.39
N THR A 410 -6.34 -14.50 3.65
CA THR A 410 -5.47 -13.43 3.11
C THR A 410 -5.23 -12.35 4.17
N VAL A 411 -4.00 -11.87 4.27
CA VAL A 411 -3.68 -10.68 5.06
C VAL A 411 -4.10 -9.44 4.29
N PHE A 412 -5.02 -8.67 4.83
CA PHE A 412 -5.49 -7.41 4.26
C PHE A 412 -4.82 -6.19 4.88
N ALA A 413 -4.46 -6.26 6.15
CA ALA A 413 -3.77 -5.16 6.82
C ALA A 413 -2.79 -5.68 7.88
N ALA A 414 -1.69 -4.97 8.06
CA ALA A 414 -0.80 -5.08 9.21
C ALA A 414 -0.44 -3.66 9.68
N GLY A 415 -1.06 -3.26 10.78
CA GLY A 415 -0.95 -1.93 11.35
C GLY A 415 -0.31 -1.91 12.73
N PRO A 416 -0.42 -0.78 13.44
CA PRO A 416 0.07 -0.68 14.81
C PRO A 416 -0.61 -1.73 15.71
N GLY A 417 0.17 -2.65 16.25
CA GLY A 417 -0.28 -3.62 17.25
C GLY A 417 -1.19 -4.76 16.76
N ALA A 418 -1.50 -4.88 15.47
CA ALA A 418 -2.37 -5.95 14.97
C ALA A 418 -2.25 -6.18 13.47
N MET A 419 -2.81 -7.32 13.02
CA MET A 419 -3.10 -7.58 11.61
C MET A 419 -4.57 -8.01 11.41
N ILE A 420 -5.06 -7.81 10.18
CA ILE A 420 -6.39 -8.24 9.75
C ILE A 420 -6.25 -9.35 8.72
N LEU A 421 -6.97 -10.42 8.94
CA LEU A 421 -7.16 -11.51 8.00
C LEU A 421 -8.57 -11.47 7.42
N VAL A 422 -8.70 -11.82 6.15
CA VAL A 422 -10.00 -11.93 5.47
C VAL A 422 -10.04 -13.22 4.67
N ASP A 423 -11.17 -13.92 4.78
CA ASP A 423 -11.54 -15.06 3.93
C ASP A 423 -12.97 -14.85 3.43
N GLY A 424 -13.12 -14.57 2.14
CA GLY A 424 -14.40 -14.24 1.54
C GLY A 424 -15.05 -13.00 2.15
N ARG A 425 -15.98 -13.22 3.09
CA ARG A 425 -16.67 -12.17 3.85
C ARG A 425 -16.30 -12.14 5.33
N ASP A 426 -15.57 -13.12 5.78
CA ASP A 426 -15.18 -13.21 7.17
C ASP A 426 -13.90 -12.45 7.42
N MET A 427 -13.91 -11.60 8.43
CA MET A 427 -12.78 -10.76 8.82
C MET A 427 -12.41 -11.07 10.26
N ALA A 428 -11.12 -11.28 10.52
CA ALA A 428 -10.57 -11.54 11.85
C ALA A 428 -9.48 -10.51 12.20
N PHE A 429 -9.50 -10.04 13.44
CA PHE A 429 -8.51 -9.13 14.02
C PHE A 429 -7.58 -9.93 14.93
N LEU A 430 -6.29 -9.89 14.62
CA LEU A 430 -5.24 -10.60 15.35
C LEU A 430 -4.30 -9.59 16.02
N PRO A 431 -4.35 -9.42 17.33
CA PRO A 431 -3.44 -8.51 18.04
C PRO A 431 -2.00 -9.06 18.01
N PHE A 432 -1.03 -8.18 17.95
CA PHE A 432 0.38 -8.52 18.19
C PHE A 432 0.61 -8.76 19.67
N GLY A 433 1.39 -9.79 20.00
CA GLY A 433 1.61 -10.22 21.38
C GLY A 433 0.68 -11.33 21.85
N ALA A 434 -0.34 -11.72 21.08
CA ALA A 434 -1.14 -12.91 21.33
C ALA A 434 -0.46 -14.17 20.78
N SER A 435 0.77 -14.44 21.18
CA SER A 435 1.40 -15.72 20.88
C SER A 435 0.76 -16.77 21.81
N THR A 436 -0.04 -17.68 21.25
CA THR A 436 -0.35 -18.94 21.93
C THR A 436 0.94 -19.76 22.02
N ALA A 437 1.74 -19.47 23.04
CA ALA A 437 2.71 -20.43 23.55
C ALA A 437 1.93 -21.64 24.02
N ARG A 438 1.86 -22.70 23.23
CA ARG A 438 1.64 -24.08 23.58
C ARG A 438 2.38 -24.99 22.64
#